data_c1ff030affafc0ded8e4898a16dfc332
#
_entry.id   c1ff030affafc0ded8e4898a16dfc332
#
_cell.length_a   1.000
_cell.length_b   1.000
_cell.length_c   1.000
_cell.angle_alpha   90.00
_cell.angle_beta   90.00
_cell.angle_gamma   90.00
#
_symmetry.space_group_name_H-M   'P 1'
#
loop_
_entity.id
_entity.type
_entity.pdbx_description
1 polymer ?
#
loop_
_entity_poly.entity_id
_entity_poly.type
_entity_poly.pdbx_seq_one_letter_code
_entity_poly.pdbx_strand_id
1 'polypeptide(L)'
;RELPPWQRPCPIRVVFEPQAHGATSFRFNGPNGEYGQPFDWQMEVYGTPERILDSVLPHEIAHTIFASHFQQRLPRWLDEGACSSVEHVSETRKQEHNLLVFLTTGRGIPFNQMFQMMDYPRDMLPLYSQGYSVVRFLLELDSKPHFVNFVRQGLQTHDWDGAVERYYGFNNLSDLQVTWNKWVGEGSPKLIVANESKSQYVPRLRQQH
;
A
#
# COMPACT_ATOMS: atom_id res chain seq x y z
N ARG A 1 1.66 -12.92 15.61
CA ARG A 1 2.43 -14.10 15.14
C ARG A 1 3.65 -13.52 14.46
N GLU A 2 4.84 -13.77 14.99
CA GLU A 2 6.08 -13.33 14.38
C GLU A 2 6.21 -13.99 13.00
N LEU A 3 6.60 -13.20 12.00
CA LEU A 3 6.91 -13.74 10.69
C LEU A 3 8.20 -14.56 10.78
N PRO A 4 8.31 -15.67 10.03
CA PRO A 4 9.53 -16.45 10.04
C PRO A 4 10.71 -15.59 9.57
N PRO A 5 11.89 -15.75 10.17
CA PRO A 5 13.09 -15.05 9.73
C PRO A 5 13.43 -15.44 8.30
N TRP A 6 14.18 -14.60 7.59
CA TRP A 6 14.73 -14.94 6.28
C TRP A 6 15.51 -16.25 6.36
N GLN A 7 15.26 -17.14 5.43
CA GLN A 7 16.00 -18.42 5.35
C GLN A 7 17.45 -18.20 4.88
N ARG A 8 17.70 -17.10 4.17
CA ARG A 8 19.02 -16.66 3.71
C ARG A 8 19.19 -15.19 3.97
N PRO A 9 20.41 -14.71 4.24
CA PRO A 9 20.66 -13.28 4.40
C PRO A 9 20.20 -12.47 3.20
N CYS A 10 19.66 -11.29 3.44
CA CYS A 10 19.42 -10.28 2.42
C CYS A 10 20.66 -9.34 2.44
N PRO A 11 21.54 -9.37 1.43
CA PRO A 11 22.64 -8.41 1.33
C PRO A 11 22.08 -7.01 1.16
N ILE A 12 22.58 -6.06 1.96
CA ILE A 12 22.18 -4.66 1.89
C ILE A 12 23.39 -3.83 1.50
N ARG A 13 23.33 -3.17 0.35
CA ARG A 13 24.30 -2.17 -0.07
C ARG A 13 23.84 -0.79 0.37
N VAL A 14 24.67 -0.11 1.14
CA VAL A 14 24.39 1.25 1.64
C VAL A 14 25.31 2.23 0.94
N VAL A 15 24.74 3.29 0.37
CA VAL A 15 25.49 4.35 -0.31
C VAL A 15 25.05 5.71 0.23
N PHE A 16 26.00 6.50 0.72
CA PHE A 16 25.69 7.84 1.22
C PHE A 16 25.74 8.86 0.09
N GLU A 17 24.60 9.50 -0.14
CA GLU A 17 24.44 10.55 -1.15
C GLU A 17 23.28 11.48 -0.77
N PRO A 18 23.14 12.67 -1.43
CA PRO A 18 22.09 13.63 -1.08
C PRO A 18 20.66 13.15 -1.40
N GLN A 19 20.49 12.33 -2.45
CA GLN A 19 19.17 11.86 -2.90
C GLN A 19 18.82 10.53 -2.23
N ALA A 20 17.66 10.47 -1.58
CA ALA A 20 17.19 9.27 -0.91
C ALA A 20 16.36 8.41 -1.87
N HIS A 21 16.78 7.17 -2.09
CA HIS A 21 16.05 6.15 -2.85
C HIS A 21 16.54 4.76 -2.47
N GLY A 22 15.78 3.73 -2.83
CA GLY A 22 16.16 2.35 -2.61
C GLY A 22 15.59 1.42 -3.67
N ALA A 23 16.03 0.18 -3.64
CA ALA A 23 15.48 -0.89 -4.45
C ALA A 23 15.70 -2.23 -3.75
N THR A 24 14.64 -3.02 -3.68
CA THR A 24 14.69 -4.42 -3.24
C THR A 24 14.31 -5.33 -4.39
N SER A 25 15.17 -6.29 -4.70
CA SER A 25 14.91 -7.32 -5.71
C SER A 25 14.99 -8.72 -5.12
N PHE A 26 14.16 -9.60 -5.64
CA PHE A 26 14.07 -11.01 -5.25
C PHE A 26 13.36 -11.80 -6.35
N ARG A 27 13.38 -13.13 -6.22
CA ARG A 27 12.67 -14.05 -7.10
C ARG A 27 11.81 -14.99 -6.26
N PHE A 28 10.74 -15.51 -6.85
CA PHE A 28 9.98 -16.61 -6.26
C PHE A 28 10.40 -17.94 -6.86
N ASN A 29 10.40 -19.00 -6.04
CA ASN A 29 10.85 -20.33 -6.47
C ASN A 29 9.75 -21.18 -7.14
N GLY A 30 8.54 -20.68 -7.25
CA GLY A 30 7.43 -21.35 -7.92
C GLY A 30 7.50 -21.24 -9.45
N PRO A 31 6.59 -21.91 -10.15
CA PRO A 31 6.48 -21.82 -11.60
C PRO A 31 6.40 -20.37 -12.09
N ASN A 32 7.10 -20.07 -13.16
CA ASN A 32 7.21 -18.74 -13.77
C ASN A 32 7.81 -17.64 -12.88
N GLY A 33 8.27 -17.95 -11.66
CA GLY A 33 8.85 -16.97 -10.75
C GLY A 33 7.85 -15.93 -10.18
N GLU A 34 6.55 -16.21 -10.22
CA GLU A 34 5.50 -15.27 -9.79
C GLU A 34 5.01 -15.52 -8.36
N TYR A 35 5.22 -16.74 -7.85
CA TYR A 35 4.79 -17.16 -6.51
C TYR A 35 5.75 -18.18 -5.89
N GLY A 36 5.56 -18.48 -4.60
CA GLY A 36 6.38 -19.40 -3.82
C GLY A 36 7.28 -18.68 -2.83
N GLN A 37 8.24 -19.39 -2.26
CA GLN A 37 9.19 -18.81 -1.32
C GLN A 37 10.11 -17.81 -2.02
N PRO A 38 10.23 -16.57 -1.52
CA PRO A 38 11.15 -15.61 -2.09
C PRO A 38 12.60 -15.99 -1.76
N PHE A 39 13.49 -15.77 -2.70
CA PHE A 39 14.92 -16.03 -2.61
C PHE A 39 15.73 -15.06 -3.46
N ASP A 40 17.06 -15.13 -3.43
CA ASP A 40 17.97 -14.27 -4.20
C ASP A 40 17.78 -12.77 -3.87
N TRP A 41 17.70 -12.49 -2.56
CA TRP A 41 17.51 -11.15 -2.04
C TRP A 41 18.66 -10.23 -2.35
N GLN A 42 18.37 -9.03 -2.83
CA GLN A 42 19.33 -7.93 -2.98
C GLN A 42 18.62 -6.64 -2.61
N MET A 43 19.26 -5.83 -1.78
CA MET A 43 18.73 -4.53 -1.36
C MET A 43 19.80 -3.47 -1.53
N GLU A 44 19.44 -2.35 -2.13
CA GLU A 44 20.28 -1.17 -2.22
C GLU A 44 19.53 0.02 -1.62
N VAL A 45 20.22 0.77 -0.75
CA VAL A 45 19.66 1.97 -0.10
C VAL A 45 20.64 3.12 -0.25
N TYR A 46 20.12 4.26 -0.67
CA TYR A 46 20.87 5.48 -0.98
C TYR A 46 20.27 6.65 -0.19
N GLY A 47 21.10 7.57 0.26
CA GLY A 47 20.65 8.79 0.94
C GLY A 47 21.61 9.26 2.02
N THR A 48 21.18 10.25 2.80
CA THR A 48 21.87 10.59 4.03
C THR A 48 21.59 9.52 5.10
N PRO A 49 22.44 9.35 6.11
CA PRO A 49 22.22 8.36 7.18
C PRO A 49 20.81 8.46 7.79
N GLU A 50 20.33 9.66 8.05
CA GLU A 50 19.02 9.91 8.66
C GLU A 50 17.92 9.42 7.71
N ARG A 51 17.99 9.78 6.42
CA ARG A 51 16.98 9.42 5.42
C ARG A 51 16.95 7.92 5.14
N ILE A 52 18.10 7.28 5.15
CA ILE A 52 18.19 5.83 5.03
C ILE A 52 17.48 5.16 6.20
N LEU A 53 17.77 5.58 7.45
CA LEU A 53 17.24 4.92 8.64
C LEU A 53 15.76 5.22 8.90
N ASP A 54 15.30 6.43 8.57
CA ASP A 54 13.93 6.86 8.89
C ASP A 54 12.90 6.54 7.80
N SER A 55 13.34 6.30 6.56
CA SER A 55 12.43 6.13 5.44
C SER A 55 12.86 5.02 4.46
N VAL A 56 14.04 5.11 3.84
CA VAL A 56 14.42 4.21 2.75
C VAL A 56 14.51 2.76 3.23
N LEU A 57 15.27 2.50 4.27
CA LEU A 57 15.46 1.15 4.80
C LEU A 57 14.16 0.52 5.34
N PRO A 58 13.31 1.23 6.12
CA PRO A 58 11.99 0.70 6.49
C PRO A 58 11.11 0.35 5.30
N HIS A 59 11.10 1.17 4.24
CA HIS A 59 10.37 0.91 3.01
C HIS A 59 10.85 -0.39 2.34
N GLU A 60 12.16 -0.51 2.12
CA GLU A 60 12.76 -1.67 1.45
C GLU A 60 12.61 -2.97 2.29
N ILE A 61 12.71 -2.89 3.62
CA ILE A 61 12.42 -4.03 4.50
C ILE A 61 10.96 -4.45 4.38
N ALA A 62 10.01 -3.51 4.25
CA ALA A 62 8.60 -3.83 4.12
C ALA A 62 8.32 -4.69 2.87
N HIS A 63 8.97 -4.43 1.73
CA HIS A 63 8.91 -5.31 0.55
C HIS A 63 9.29 -6.75 0.88
N THR A 64 10.36 -6.96 1.66
CA THR A 64 10.79 -8.32 2.04
C THR A 64 9.78 -9.01 2.95
N ILE A 65 9.16 -8.26 3.86
CA ILE A 65 8.12 -8.76 4.76
C ILE A 65 6.88 -9.19 3.96
N PHE A 66 6.41 -8.35 3.06
CA PHE A 66 5.23 -8.65 2.25
C PHE A 66 5.49 -9.81 1.28
N ALA A 67 6.63 -9.84 0.59
CA ALA A 67 7.01 -10.96 -0.27
C ALA A 67 7.07 -12.29 0.50
N SER A 68 7.67 -12.29 1.69
CA SER A 68 7.75 -13.48 2.55
C SER A 68 6.38 -13.93 3.08
N HIS A 69 5.49 -12.97 3.37
CA HIS A 69 4.16 -13.26 3.92
C HIS A 69 3.18 -13.78 2.85
N PHE A 70 3.10 -13.11 1.72
CA PHE A 70 2.15 -13.46 0.66
C PHE A 70 2.68 -14.49 -0.34
N GLN A 71 3.99 -14.62 -0.46
CA GLN A 71 4.68 -15.59 -1.32
C GLN A 71 4.25 -15.51 -2.79
N GLN A 72 3.92 -14.29 -3.26
CA GLN A 72 3.57 -13.99 -4.64
C GLN A 72 3.76 -12.49 -4.93
N ARG A 73 3.77 -12.16 -6.22
CA ARG A 73 3.77 -10.75 -6.64
C ARG A 73 2.52 -10.04 -6.14
N LEU A 74 2.69 -8.80 -5.74
CA LEU A 74 1.59 -7.93 -5.31
C LEU A 74 1.24 -6.93 -6.41
N PRO A 75 -0.04 -6.51 -6.53
CA PRO A 75 -0.38 -5.32 -7.28
C PRO A 75 0.42 -4.12 -6.80
N ARG A 76 0.90 -3.29 -7.71
CA ARG A 76 1.84 -2.21 -7.39
C ARG A 76 1.30 -1.17 -6.41
N TRP A 77 0.01 -0.86 -6.45
CA TRP A 77 -0.61 0.04 -5.48
C TRP A 77 -0.48 -0.45 -4.04
N LEU A 78 -0.59 -1.77 -3.86
CA LEU A 78 -0.49 -2.41 -2.55
C LEU A 78 0.98 -2.51 -2.10
N ASP A 79 1.84 -2.99 -2.99
CA ASP A 79 3.27 -3.16 -2.74
C ASP A 79 3.89 -1.83 -2.30
N GLU A 80 3.78 -0.80 -3.12
CA GLU A 80 4.33 0.52 -2.85
C GLU A 80 3.58 1.28 -1.74
N GLY A 81 2.24 1.20 -1.75
CA GLY A 81 1.42 1.91 -0.78
C GLY A 81 1.62 1.41 0.65
N ALA A 82 1.76 0.09 0.82
CA ALA A 82 2.01 -0.49 2.14
C ALA A 82 3.45 -0.19 2.62
N CYS A 83 4.44 -0.25 1.73
CA CYS A 83 5.82 0.10 2.06
C CYS A 83 5.97 1.58 2.40
N SER A 84 5.30 2.49 1.66
CA SER A 84 5.30 3.91 2.00
C SER A 84 4.64 4.23 3.34
N SER A 85 3.76 3.36 3.84
CA SER A 85 3.08 3.59 5.13
C SER A 85 3.99 3.52 6.36
N VAL A 86 5.21 2.99 6.22
CA VAL A 86 6.20 2.88 7.30
C VAL A 86 7.32 3.91 7.20
N GLU A 87 7.30 4.77 6.19
CA GLU A 87 8.25 5.86 6.02
C GLU A 87 8.03 6.99 7.03
N HIS A 88 9.04 7.83 7.20
CA HIS A 88 8.95 9.00 8.07
C HIS A 88 7.84 9.96 7.62
N VAL A 89 7.26 10.67 8.59
CA VAL A 89 6.12 11.59 8.37
C VAL A 89 6.38 12.65 7.29
N SER A 90 7.64 13.05 7.07
CA SER A 90 7.98 14.01 5.99
C SER A 90 7.71 13.42 4.59
N GLU A 91 7.91 12.11 4.40
CA GLU A 91 7.66 11.46 3.11
C GLU A 91 6.18 11.19 2.91
N THR A 92 5.50 10.70 3.94
CA THR A 92 4.06 10.49 3.85
C THR A 92 3.29 11.80 3.59
N ARG A 93 3.73 12.93 4.15
CA ARG A 93 3.18 14.27 3.82
C ARG A 93 3.43 14.68 2.37
N LYS A 94 4.57 14.33 1.79
CA LYS A 94 4.83 14.55 0.35
C LYS A 94 3.86 13.72 -0.51
N GLN A 95 3.61 12.46 -0.13
CA GLN A 95 2.63 11.62 -0.82
C GLN A 95 1.21 12.23 -0.74
N GLU A 96 0.80 12.72 0.41
CA GLU A 96 -0.49 13.39 0.59
C GLU A 96 -0.62 14.67 -0.25
N HIS A 97 0.42 15.50 -0.27
CA HIS A 97 0.44 16.69 -1.11
C HIS A 97 0.39 16.36 -2.61
N ASN A 98 1.23 15.43 -3.05
CA ASN A 98 1.29 15.00 -4.45
C ASN A 98 -0.03 14.37 -4.91
N LEU A 99 -0.69 13.61 -4.04
CA LEU A 99 -2.01 13.03 -4.32
C LEU A 99 -3.01 14.09 -4.75
N LEU A 100 -3.13 15.19 -3.99
CA LEU A 100 -4.06 16.27 -4.32
C LEU A 100 -3.73 16.88 -5.68
N VAL A 101 -2.44 17.10 -5.98
CA VAL A 101 -2.00 17.59 -7.29
C VAL A 101 -2.40 16.61 -8.39
N PHE A 102 -2.17 15.31 -8.21
CA PHE A 102 -2.49 14.31 -9.23
C PHE A 102 -3.98 14.17 -9.47
N LEU A 103 -4.80 14.18 -8.41
CA LEU A 103 -6.26 14.09 -8.55
C LEU A 103 -6.84 15.33 -9.24
N THR A 104 -6.37 16.54 -8.89
CA THR A 104 -6.87 17.79 -9.47
C THR A 104 -6.38 18.03 -10.91
N THR A 105 -5.29 17.40 -11.32
CA THR A 105 -4.75 17.48 -12.69
C THR A 105 -5.17 16.32 -13.58
N GLY A 106 -6.10 15.46 -13.13
CA GLY A 106 -6.62 14.34 -13.91
C GLY A 106 -5.63 13.17 -14.09
N ARG A 107 -4.59 13.09 -13.22
CA ARG A 107 -3.60 12.00 -13.23
C ARG A 107 -3.93 10.87 -12.25
N GLY A 108 -5.09 10.92 -11.59
CA GLY A 108 -5.56 9.84 -10.74
C GLY A 108 -5.84 8.56 -11.54
N ILE A 109 -5.54 7.42 -10.96
CA ILE A 109 -5.72 6.10 -11.57
C ILE A 109 -7.05 5.51 -11.07
N PRO A 110 -7.98 5.11 -11.95
CA PRO A 110 -9.21 4.44 -11.53
C PRO A 110 -8.91 3.14 -10.75
N PHE A 111 -9.64 2.88 -9.67
CA PHE A 111 -9.37 1.71 -8.80
C PHE A 111 -9.52 0.38 -9.52
N ASN A 112 -10.47 0.24 -10.43
CA ASN A 112 -10.64 -0.97 -11.26
C ASN A 112 -9.41 -1.27 -12.13
N GLN A 113 -8.63 -0.25 -12.50
CA GLN A 113 -7.35 -0.40 -13.19
C GLN A 113 -6.21 -0.59 -12.19
N MET A 114 -6.14 0.26 -11.16
CA MET A 114 -5.02 0.29 -10.20
C MET A 114 -4.89 -1.02 -9.41
N PHE A 115 -6.01 -1.62 -8.99
CA PHE A 115 -6.00 -2.85 -8.19
C PHE A 115 -5.51 -4.09 -8.94
N GLN A 116 -5.54 -4.06 -10.27
CA GLN A 116 -5.04 -5.14 -11.12
C GLN A 116 -3.63 -4.89 -11.67
N MET A 117 -3.03 -3.73 -11.37
CA MET A 117 -1.77 -3.29 -11.95
C MET A 117 -0.58 -4.02 -11.34
N MET A 118 -0.05 -5.02 -12.05
CA MET A 118 1.11 -5.83 -11.63
C MET A 118 2.45 -5.23 -12.05
N ASP A 119 2.46 -4.33 -13.02
CA ASP A 119 3.64 -3.65 -13.53
C ASP A 119 3.52 -2.13 -13.34
N TYR A 120 4.65 -1.44 -13.30
CA TYR A 120 4.66 0.01 -13.15
C TYR A 120 4.11 0.70 -14.39
N PRO A 121 3.21 1.68 -14.24
CA PRO A 121 2.82 2.54 -15.34
C PRO A 121 3.99 3.45 -15.76
N ARG A 122 3.91 4.03 -16.95
CA ARG A 122 4.92 4.99 -17.43
C ARG A 122 5.07 6.20 -16.49
N ASP A 123 3.96 6.66 -15.91
CA ASP A 123 3.91 7.69 -14.89
C ASP A 123 3.66 7.03 -13.53
N MET A 124 4.73 6.76 -12.78
CA MET A 124 4.67 6.01 -11.52
C MET A 124 4.22 6.86 -10.32
N LEU A 125 4.48 8.16 -10.34
CA LEU A 125 4.27 9.00 -9.15
C LEU A 125 2.83 9.02 -8.64
N PRO A 126 1.79 9.07 -9.49
CA PRO A 126 0.40 8.95 -9.02
C PRO A 126 0.13 7.61 -8.32
N LEU A 127 0.74 6.50 -8.79
CA LEU A 127 0.56 5.18 -8.21
C LEU A 127 1.07 5.13 -6.76
N TYR A 128 2.25 5.68 -6.48
CA TYR A 128 2.82 5.75 -5.12
C TYR A 128 1.91 6.54 -4.17
N SER A 129 1.56 7.77 -4.56
CA SER A 129 0.75 8.66 -3.73
C SER A 129 -0.67 8.11 -3.50
N GLN A 130 -1.27 7.56 -4.54
CA GLN A 130 -2.61 6.99 -4.48
C GLN A 130 -2.61 5.66 -3.71
N GLY A 131 -1.63 4.79 -3.96
CA GLY A 131 -1.46 3.53 -3.24
C GLY A 131 -1.28 3.75 -1.73
N TYR A 132 -0.39 4.66 -1.33
CA TYR A 132 -0.23 5.06 0.07
C TYR A 132 -1.55 5.53 0.69
N SER A 133 -2.26 6.43 0.01
CA SER A 133 -3.53 6.98 0.51
C SER A 133 -4.62 5.92 0.65
N VAL A 134 -4.73 4.98 -0.30
CA VAL A 134 -5.70 3.89 -0.25
C VAL A 134 -5.38 2.92 0.89
N VAL A 135 -4.11 2.53 1.05
CA VAL A 135 -3.69 1.68 2.17
C VAL A 135 -4.01 2.35 3.50
N ARG A 136 -3.68 3.65 3.65
CA ARG A 136 -4.03 4.41 4.84
C ARG A 136 -5.53 4.44 5.09
N PHE A 137 -6.34 4.71 4.07
CA PHE A 137 -7.80 4.73 4.19
C PHE A 137 -8.37 3.38 4.66
N LEU A 138 -7.92 2.28 4.06
CA LEU A 138 -8.36 0.94 4.44
C LEU A 138 -7.95 0.57 5.88
N LEU A 139 -6.77 1.01 6.33
CA LEU A 139 -6.30 0.84 7.71
C LEU A 139 -7.04 1.73 8.72
N GLU A 140 -7.57 2.88 8.31
CA GLU A 140 -8.43 3.72 9.15
C GLU A 140 -9.85 3.12 9.30
N LEU A 141 -10.32 2.36 8.30
CA LEU A 141 -11.62 1.68 8.35
C LEU A 141 -11.63 0.47 9.28
N ASP A 142 -10.51 -0.26 9.39
CA ASP A 142 -10.40 -1.45 10.24
C ASP A 142 -8.92 -1.75 10.60
N SER A 143 -8.70 -2.77 11.37
CA SER A 143 -7.41 -3.21 11.90
C SER A 143 -6.41 -3.72 10.83
N LYS A 144 -5.13 -3.69 11.15
CA LYS A 144 -4.08 -4.29 10.30
C LYS A 144 -4.32 -5.76 9.96
N PRO A 145 -4.74 -6.65 10.90
CA PRO A 145 -5.08 -8.03 10.57
C PRO A 145 -6.24 -8.14 9.58
N HIS A 146 -7.23 -7.25 9.66
CA HIS A 146 -8.34 -7.19 8.73
C HIS A 146 -7.87 -6.83 7.31
N PHE A 147 -7.05 -5.80 7.19
CA PHE A 147 -6.41 -5.41 5.94
C PHE A 147 -5.60 -6.56 5.32
N VAL A 148 -4.77 -7.27 6.10
CA VAL A 148 -3.99 -8.41 5.60
C VAL A 148 -4.89 -9.54 5.08
N ASN A 149 -6.03 -9.80 5.73
CA ASN A 149 -6.99 -10.81 5.27
C ASN A 149 -7.71 -10.37 4.00
N PHE A 150 -8.08 -9.11 3.89
CA PHE A 150 -8.61 -8.51 2.65
C PHE A 150 -7.64 -8.70 1.49
N VAL A 151 -6.37 -8.34 1.69
CA VAL A 151 -5.31 -8.53 0.69
C VAL A 151 -5.18 -9.99 0.28
N ARG A 152 -5.12 -10.90 1.25
CA ARG A 152 -5.04 -12.35 0.98
C ARG A 152 -6.21 -12.83 0.12
N GLN A 153 -7.43 -12.38 0.43
CA GLN A 153 -8.62 -12.74 -0.35
C GLN A 153 -8.50 -12.25 -1.80
N GLY A 154 -8.18 -10.96 -2.00
CA GLY A 154 -8.04 -10.39 -3.35
C GLY A 154 -6.96 -11.09 -4.18
N LEU A 155 -5.81 -11.43 -3.56
CA LEU A 155 -4.73 -12.16 -4.22
C LEU A 155 -5.10 -13.59 -4.59
N GLN A 156 -5.88 -14.28 -3.75
CA GLN A 156 -6.29 -15.67 -3.99
C GLN A 156 -7.38 -15.81 -5.05
N THR A 157 -8.29 -14.86 -5.08
CA THR A 157 -9.46 -14.93 -5.99
C THR A 157 -9.30 -14.13 -7.26
N HIS A 158 -8.37 -13.18 -7.28
CA HIS A 158 -8.24 -12.14 -8.30
C HIS A 158 -9.55 -11.31 -8.48
N ASP A 159 -10.44 -11.37 -7.50
CA ASP A 159 -11.70 -10.65 -7.42
C ASP A 159 -11.62 -9.60 -6.32
N TRP A 160 -11.17 -8.39 -6.70
CA TRP A 160 -11.05 -7.28 -5.78
C TRP A 160 -12.40 -6.65 -5.43
N ASP A 161 -13.40 -6.73 -6.32
CA ASP A 161 -14.76 -6.27 -6.03
C ASP A 161 -15.39 -7.11 -4.91
N GLY A 162 -15.35 -8.44 -5.04
CA GLY A 162 -15.83 -9.34 -4.00
C GLY A 162 -15.04 -9.26 -2.70
N ALA A 163 -13.72 -8.98 -2.76
CA ALA A 163 -12.91 -8.78 -1.57
C ALA A 163 -13.31 -7.51 -0.82
N VAL A 164 -13.51 -6.39 -1.54
CA VAL A 164 -13.95 -5.11 -0.97
C VAL A 164 -15.35 -5.22 -0.36
N GLU A 165 -16.27 -5.91 -1.03
CA GLU A 165 -17.61 -6.16 -0.50
C GLU A 165 -17.54 -6.95 0.81
N ARG A 166 -16.80 -8.05 0.81
CA ARG A 166 -16.72 -8.96 1.96
C ARG A 166 -16.07 -8.33 3.19
N TYR A 167 -14.99 -7.55 3.00
CA TYR A 167 -14.19 -7.04 4.11
C TYR A 167 -14.56 -5.62 4.54
N TYR A 168 -15.00 -4.78 3.63
CA TYR A 168 -15.28 -3.37 3.92
C TYR A 168 -16.72 -2.96 3.64
N GLY A 169 -17.55 -3.85 3.07
CA GLY A 169 -18.97 -3.59 2.83
C GLY A 169 -19.26 -2.63 1.67
N PHE A 170 -18.28 -2.33 0.83
CA PHE A 170 -18.53 -1.57 -0.40
C PHE A 170 -18.98 -2.52 -1.50
N ASN A 171 -19.94 -2.10 -2.33
CA ASN A 171 -20.48 -2.96 -3.38
C ASN A 171 -19.43 -3.38 -4.44
N ASN A 172 -18.43 -2.55 -4.68
CA ASN A 172 -17.36 -2.78 -5.64
C ASN A 172 -16.24 -1.73 -5.48
N LEU A 173 -15.17 -1.83 -6.28
CA LEU A 173 -14.04 -0.87 -6.27
C LEU A 173 -14.46 0.56 -6.63
N SER A 174 -15.49 0.74 -7.46
CA SER A 174 -15.99 2.08 -7.81
C SER A 174 -16.65 2.75 -6.61
N ASP A 175 -17.42 2.02 -5.82
CA ASP A 175 -18.04 2.51 -4.58
C ASP A 175 -16.97 2.85 -3.52
N LEU A 176 -15.97 1.99 -3.37
CA LEU A 176 -14.79 2.28 -2.55
C LEU A 176 -14.10 3.57 -3.01
N GLN A 177 -13.88 3.75 -4.33
CA GLN A 177 -13.22 4.93 -4.88
C GLN A 177 -14.01 6.21 -4.62
N VAL A 178 -15.33 6.19 -4.77
CA VAL A 178 -16.19 7.34 -4.48
C VAL A 178 -16.06 7.76 -3.01
N THR A 179 -16.10 6.79 -2.10
CA THR A 179 -15.98 7.05 -0.65
C THR A 179 -14.57 7.53 -0.29
N TRP A 180 -13.54 6.93 -0.86
CA TRP A 180 -12.15 7.37 -0.69
C TRP A 180 -11.93 8.79 -1.23
N ASN A 181 -12.44 9.12 -2.42
CA ASN A 181 -12.36 10.48 -2.98
C ASN A 181 -12.98 11.52 -2.03
N LYS A 182 -14.12 11.20 -1.44
CA LYS A 182 -14.77 12.07 -0.45
C LYS A 182 -13.89 12.25 0.78
N TRP A 183 -13.35 11.16 1.34
CA TRP A 183 -12.45 11.20 2.49
C TRP A 183 -11.19 12.04 2.20
N VAL A 184 -10.59 11.90 1.02
CA VAL A 184 -9.45 12.73 0.58
C VAL A 184 -9.87 14.21 0.49
N GLY A 185 -11.02 14.51 -0.11
CA GLY A 185 -11.57 15.87 -0.22
C GLY A 185 -11.85 16.54 1.15
N GLU A 186 -12.11 15.75 2.17
CA GLU A 186 -12.29 16.20 3.57
C GLU A 186 -10.94 16.35 4.33
N GLY A 187 -9.80 16.18 3.66
CA GLY A 187 -8.46 16.30 4.23
C GLY A 187 -7.95 15.01 4.89
N SER A 188 -8.48 13.87 4.50
CA SER A 188 -8.05 12.54 4.98
C SER A 188 -8.05 12.42 6.52
N PRO A 189 -9.17 12.74 7.20
CA PRO A 189 -9.24 12.72 8.66
C PRO A 189 -9.06 11.29 9.21
N LYS A 190 -8.61 11.19 10.47
CA LYS A 190 -8.68 9.93 11.21
C LYS A 190 -10.13 9.52 11.36
N LEU A 191 -10.44 8.27 11.04
CA LEU A 191 -11.78 7.72 11.20
C LEU A 191 -11.90 7.17 12.64
N ILE A 192 -12.94 7.61 13.37
CA ILE A 192 -13.27 7.04 14.66
C ILE A 192 -14.12 5.80 14.37
N VAL A 193 -13.50 4.63 14.37
CA VAL A 193 -14.24 3.36 14.32
C VAL A 193 -14.91 3.19 15.66
N ALA A 194 -16.23 3.37 15.72
CA ALA A 194 -17.00 3.01 16.89
C ALA A 194 -16.90 1.50 17.05
N ASN A 195 -16.30 1.07 18.16
CA ASN A 195 -16.18 -0.34 18.54
C ASN A 195 -17.55 -0.89 18.96
N GLU A 196 -18.46 -1.07 18.01
CA GLU A 196 -19.70 -1.84 18.21
C GLU A 196 -20.04 -2.58 16.93
N SER A 197 -20.11 -3.91 17.06
CA SER A 197 -20.76 -4.89 16.20
C SER A 197 -21.27 -4.39 14.84
N LYS A 198 -20.63 -4.85 13.77
CA LYS A 198 -21.13 -4.81 12.38
C LYS A 198 -21.93 -3.54 12.06
N SER A 199 -21.28 -2.43 11.85
CA SER A 199 -21.95 -1.22 11.39
C SER A 199 -21.46 -0.84 10.01
N GLN A 200 -22.40 -0.78 9.10
CA GLN A 200 -22.26 -0.12 7.83
C GLN A 200 -21.74 1.32 8.07
N TYR A 201 -20.63 1.67 7.46
CA TYR A 201 -20.19 3.06 7.39
C TYR A 201 -21.24 3.85 6.59
N VAL A 202 -22.14 4.53 7.28
CA VAL A 202 -23.06 5.51 6.68
C VAL A 202 -22.48 6.89 6.96
N PRO A 203 -22.04 7.67 5.96
CA PRO A 203 -21.60 9.04 6.17
C PRO A 203 -22.74 9.85 6.78
N ARG A 204 -22.56 10.39 7.98
CA ARG A 204 -23.50 11.37 8.55
C ARG A 204 -23.42 12.65 7.72
N LEU A 205 -24.38 12.81 6.84
CA LEU A 205 -24.68 14.12 6.25
C LEU A 205 -25.06 15.08 7.38
N ARG A 206 -24.23 16.08 7.65
CA ARG A 206 -24.65 17.23 8.46
C ARG A 206 -25.78 17.91 7.69
N GLN A 207 -27.01 17.78 8.21
CA GLN A 207 -28.09 18.69 7.85
C GLN A 207 -27.69 20.07 8.38
N GLN A 208 -27.40 20.98 7.47
CA GLN A 208 -27.37 22.40 7.78
C GLN A 208 -28.81 22.90 7.76
N HIS A 209 -29.28 23.35 8.92
CA HIS A 209 -30.41 24.25 9.04
C HIS A 209 -29.91 25.70 8.94
#